data_09816df57dc352274cca2fce983bfb19
#
_entry.id   09816df57dc352274cca2fce983bfb19
#
_cell.length_a   1.000
_cell.length_b   1.000
_cell.length_c   1.000
_cell.angle_alpha   90.00
_cell.angle_beta   90.00
_cell.angle_gamma   90.00
#
_symmetry.space_group_name_H-M   'P 1'
#
loop_
_entity.id
_entity.type
_entity.pdbx_description
1 polymer ?
#
loop_
_entity_poly.entity_id
_entity_poly.type
_entity_poly.pdbx_seq_one_letter_code
_entity_poly.pdbx_strand_id
1 'polypeptide(L)'
;MMKKENIRIFVSHRIDLNSTTVENPLYQPILCGSVFLNGQEPRAGFVRDDTGDNISERRMTFCEVTIQYWMWKNLQLDYYGLCHYRRYLAFRTPERAFQNEYGHLIADYPTCRAQEAYGLLDESLMRGKITACDILAARPADVRKIHTPHGVKHTVREHWAAHDDFIKPELLDLVLALVDEMAPEYSQSAREYYESYLVWGFNCYIMCQKAFDELCKFQFPILFELEKRLDTTGYTTTMRRSPGFASEILYGIFLYHHSKAGDYRMETLPLVYFEDTAAEKSRWKILWMALKHRFMRLVNFHLIPYGSKRRKCLKHFLIFVHIIRKK
;
A
#
# COMPACT_ATOMS: atom_id res chain seq x y z
N MET A 1 -4.53 35.38 11.52
CA MET A 1 -4.40 34.34 10.47
C MET A 1 -4.17 33.01 11.17
N MET A 2 -5.03 32.02 10.98
CA MET A 2 -4.73 30.67 11.48
C MET A 2 -3.47 30.15 10.77
N LYS A 3 -2.56 29.57 11.52
CA LYS A 3 -1.35 28.94 10.97
C LYS A 3 -1.80 27.82 10.01
N LYS A 4 -1.33 27.86 8.76
CA LYS A 4 -1.60 26.79 7.78
C LYS A 4 -0.81 25.56 8.21
N GLU A 5 -1.49 24.43 8.44
CA GLU A 5 -0.84 23.17 8.83
C GLU A 5 0.19 22.73 7.78
N ASN A 6 1.33 22.27 8.27
CA ASN A 6 2.40 21.70 7.45
C ASN A 6 2.10 20.25 7.14
N ILE A 7 1.46 20.00 5.98
CA ILE A 7 1.05 18.69 5.50
C ILE A 7 1.95 18.28 4.35
N ARG A 8 2.51 17.06 4.40
CA ARG A 8 3.24 16.45 3.29
C ARG A 8 2.81 15.00 3.13
N ILE A 9 2.51 14.62 1.89
CA ILE A 9 2.18 13.26 1.48
C ILE A 9 3.31 12.75 0.59
N PHE A 10 4.16 11.89 1.13
CA PHE A 10 5.28 11.33 0.39
C PHE A 10 4.79 10.21 -0.52
N VAL A 11 5.11 10.34 -1.79
CA VAL A 11 4.76 9.37 -2.82
C VAL A 11 5.98 8.52 -3.11
N SER A 12 5.96 7.27 -2.67
CA SER A 12 7.04 6.32 -2.89
C SER A 12 7.19 5.99 -4.37
N HIS A 13 8.33 6.33 -4.95
CA HIS A 13 8.73 5.97 -6.30
C HIS A 13 9.93 5.04 -6.30
N ARG A 14 10.02 4.21 -7.32
CA ARG A 14 11.17 3.32 -7.52
C ARG A 14 12.29 4.07 -8.25
N ILE A 15 13.54 3.79 -7.90
CA ILE A 15 14.73 4.35 -8.56
C ILE A 15 14.89 3.84 -10.00
N ASP A 16 14.38 2.63 -10.29
CA ASP A 16 14.51 1.93 -11.57
C ASP A 16 13.28 2.09 -12.49
N LEU A 17 12.34 2.98 -12.13
CA LEU A 17 11.14 3.25 -12.90
C LEU A 17 10.84 4.75 -13.02
N ASN A 18 10.84 5.25 -14.24
CA ASN A 18 10.34 6.59 -14.50
C ASN A 18 8.80 6.57 -14.51
N SER A 19 8.17 7.02 -13.41
CA SER A 19 6.71 7.06 -13.27
C SER A 19 6.19 8.50 -13.17
N THR A 20 4.95 8.69 -13.64
CA THR A 20 4.23 9.97 -13.58
C THR A 20 3.97 10.39 -12.14
N THR A 21 4.10 11.67 -11.85
CA THR A 21 3.79 12.30 -10.57
C THR A 21 2.40 12.95 -10.57
N VAL A 22 1.85 13.19 -9.39
CA VAL A 22 0.66 14.03 -9.20
C VAL A 22 1.14 15.43 -8.81
N GLU A 23 0.78 16.42 -9.62
CA GLU A 23 1.21 17.81 -9.44
C GLU A 23 0.26 18.55 -8.48
N ASN A 24 0.46 18.34 -7.19
CA ASN A 24 -0.24 19.05 -6.12
C ASN A 24 0.77 19.39 -5.00
N PRO A 25 0.73 20.60 -4.42
CA PRO A 25 1.70 21.02 -3.39
C PRO A 25 1.75 20.13 -2.15
N LEU A 26 0.73 19.33 -1.87
CA LEU A 26 0.71 18.40 -0.74
C LEU A 26 1.51 17.11 -1.03
N TYR A 27 1.65 16.73 -2.29
CA TYR A 27 2.40 15.54 -2.67
C TYR A 27 3.88 15.85 -2.87
N GLN A 28 4.73 15.02 -2.30
CA GLN A 28 6.17 15.07 -2.46
C GLN A 28 6.67 13.72 -3.00
N PRO A 29 7.09 13.65 -4.28
CA PRO A 29 7.71 12.43 -4.78
C PRO A 29 9.03 12.17 -4.07
N ILE A 30 9.24 10.92 -3.67
CA ILE A 30 10.44 10.46 -2.96
C ILE A 30 10.91 9.13 -3.55
N LEU A 31 12.21 8.97 -3.71
CA LEU A 31 12.82 7.74 -4.21
C LEU A 31 13.11 6.78 -3.05
N CYS A 32 12.51 5.60 -3.13
CA CYS A 32 12.74 4.50 -2.19
C CYS A 32 14.07 3.80 -2.51
N GLY A 33 14.97 3.73 -1.55
CA GLY A 33 16.29 3.15 -1.71
C GLY A 33 17.26 4.02 -2.51
N SER A 34 17.26 5.32 -2.27
CA SER A 34 18.08 6.29 -2.99
C SER A 34 19.58 6.03 -2.87
N VAL A 35 20.03 5.34 -1.83
CA VAL A 35 21.44 4.93 -1.66
C VAL A 35 21.94 4.12 -2.87
N PHE A 36 21.07 3.42 -3.58
CA PHE A 36 21.41 2.63 -4.78
C PHE A 36 21.44 3.45 -6.08
N LEU A 37 21.25 4.77 -6.02
CA LEU A 37 21.47 5.64 -7.19
C LEU A 37 22.94 5.75 -7.61
N ASN A 38 23.89 5.28 -6.76
CA ASN A 38 25.32 5.25 -7.03
C ASN A 38 25.87 6.58 -7.53
N GLY A 39 25.47 7.69 -6.87
CA GLY A 39 25.90 9.04 -7.21
C GLY A 39 25.14 9.69 -8.38
N GLN A 40 24.14 9.03 -8.95
CA GLN A 40 23.27 9.67 -9.92
C GLN A 40 22.31 10.64 -9.22
N GLU A 41 22.13 11.82 -9.82
CA GLU A 41 21.17 12.80 -9.31
C GLU A 41 19.72 12.30 -9.51
N PRO A 42 18.84 12.51 -8.53
CA PRO A 42 17.42 12.22 -8.68
C PRO A 42 16.80 13.15 -9.73
N ARG A 43 15.66 12.76 -10.29
CA ARG A 43 14.87 13.64 -11.14
C ARG A 43 14.50 14.92 -10.36
N ALA A 44 14.40 16.05 -11.11
CA ALA A 44 13.98 17.32 -10.50
C ALA A 44 12.66 17.17 -9.71
N GLY A 45 12.63 17.74 -8.51
CA GLY A 45 11.48 17.67 -7.60
C GLY A 45 11.38 16.40 -6.75
N PHE A 46 12.25 15.40 -6.96
CA PHE A 46 12.29 14.19 -6.15
C PHE A 46 13.18 14.35 -4.93
N VAL A 47 12.72 13.88 -3.78
CA VAL A 47 13.48 13.78 -2.54
C VAL A 47 14.13 12.40 -2.45
N ARG A 48 15.20 12.30 -1.67
CA ARG A 48 15.95 11.07 -1.39
C ARG A 48 15.66 10.59 0.03
N ASP A 49 15.55 9.27 0.21
CA ASP A 49 15.37 8.63 1.53
C ASP A 49 16.68 8.21 2.20
N ASP A 50 17.84 8.59 1.64
CA ASP A 50 19.19 8.23 2.13
C ASP A 50 19.93 9.39 2.79
N THR A 51 19.23 10.46 3.20
CA THR A 51 19.81 11.59 3.92
C THR A 51 19.52 11.49 5.42
N GLY A 52 20.39 12.08 6.25
CA GLY A 52 20.20 12.07 7.70
C GLY A 52 20.14 10.65 8.30
N ASP A 53 19.31 10.47 9.35
CA ASP A 53 19.04 9.14 9.94
C ASP A 53 18.11 8.35 9.02
N ASN A 54 18.57 7.25 8.44
CA ASN A 54 17.86 6.51 7.42
C ASN A 54 18.19 5.01 7.42
N ILE A 55 17.37 4.23 6.72
CA ILE A 55 17.55 2.79 6.45
C ILE A 55 17.39 2.49 4.97
N SER A 56 17.78 3.40 4.08
CA SER A 56 17.61 3.34 2.63
C SER A 56 18.22 2.06 2.02
N GLU A 57 19.33 1.55 2.58
CA GLU A 57 19.98 0.30 2.17
C GLU A 57 19.09 -0.93 2.36
N ARG A 58 18.08 -0.87 3.24
CA ARG A 58 17.13 -1.97 3.50
C ARG A 58 15.96 -2.02 2.52
N ARG A 59 15.98 -1.23 1.46
CA ARG A 59 14.91 -1.19 0.44
C ARG A 59 14.46 -2.56 -0.03
N MET A 60 15.40 -3.51 -0.18
CA MET A 60 15.09 -4.84 -0.73
C MET A 60 14.21 -5.68 0.19
N THR A 61 14.22 -5.39 1.48
CA THR A 61 13.43 -6.09 2.52
C THR A 61 12.29 -5.22 3.06
N PHE A 62 12.53 -3.93 3.31
CA PHE A 62 11.58 -3.00 3.92
C PHE A 62 10.71 -2.23 2.92
N CYS A 63 11.10 -2.21 1.63
CA CYS A 63 10.34 -1.50 0.58
C CYS A 63 10.11 -0.01 0.94
N GLU A 64 8.89 0.51 0.76
CA GLU A 64 8.52 1.91 1.05
C GLU A 64 8.60 2.29 2.54
N VAL A 65 8.75 1.33 3.44
CA VAL A 65 8.89 1.59 4.88
C VAL A 65 10.22 2.31 5.19
N THR A 66 11.23 2.23 4.29
CA THR A 66 12.44 3.04 4.41
C THR A 66 12.11 4.54 4.38
N ILE A 67 11.14 4.94 3.56
CA ILE A 67 10.65 6.31 3.48
C ILE A 67 9.92 6.69 4.77
N GLN A 68 9.07 5.81 5.32
CA GLN A 68 8.39 6.04 6.59
C GLN A 68 9.39 6.29 7.72
N TYR A 69 10.46 5.49 7.80
CA TYR A 69 11.54 5.68 8.77
C TYR A 69 12.22 7.03 8.57
N TRP A 70 12.58 7.36 7.34
CA TRP A 70 13.25 8.61 7.01
C TRP A 70 12.37 9.83 7.38
N MET A 71 11.07 9.80 7.07
CA MET A 71 10.13 10.85 7.47
C MET A 71 10.10 11.02 8.99
N TRP A 72 10.04 9.92 9.74
CA TRP A 72 9.98 9.92 11.19
C TRP A 72 11.22 10.52 11.83
N LYS A 73 12.39 10.22 11.29
CA LYS A 73 13.67 10.65 11.86
C LYS A 73 14.10 12.06 11.46
N ASN A 74 13.70 12.55 10.31
CA ASN A 74 14.29 13.76 9.72
C ASN A 74 13.30 14.92 9.54
N LEU A 75 12.00 14.74 9.76
CA LEU A 75 11.00 15.76 9.48
C LEU A 75 10.20 16.18 10.72
N GLN A 76 9.69 17.43 10.67
CA GLN A 76 8.75 17.98 11.64
C GLN A 76 7.55 18.53 10.87
N LEU A 77 6.46 17.77 10.83
CA LEU A 77 5.22 18.09 10.12
C LEU A 77 4.03 18.01 11.06
N ASP A 78 2.96 18.73 10.76
CA ASP A 78 1.70 18.59 11.49
C ASP A 78 0.96 17.32 11.04
N TYR A 79 1.08 16.96 9.73
CA TYR A 79 0.52 15.73 9.17
C TYR A 79 1.53 15.06 8.23
N TYR A 80 1.70 13.76 8.42
CA TYR A 80 2.56 12.87 7.64
C TYR A 80 1.71 11.96 6.76
N GLY A 81 1.91 12.00 5.45
CA GLY A 81 1.27 11.09 4.52
C GLY A 81 2.28 10.19 3.81
N LEU A 82 1.91 8.94 3.60
CA LEU A 82 2.62 7.98 2.74
C LEU A 82 1.65 7.40 1.74
N CYS A 83 2.07 7.29 0.50
CA CYS A 83 1.38 6.55 -0.54
C CYS A 83 2.37 6.02 -1.58
N HIS A 84 1.88 5.27 -2.55
CA HIS A 84 2.70 4.65 -3.58
C HIS A 84 2.41 5.29 -4.94
N TYR A 85 3.36 5.37 -5.86
CA TYR A 85 3.19 5.99 -7.19
C TYR A 85 2.01 5.42 -8.02
N ARG A 86 1.45 4.28 -7.64
CA ARG A 86 0.25 3.69 -8.24
C ARG A 86 -0.99 3.72 -7.36
N ARG A 87 -0.88 4.12 -6.09
CA ARG A 87 -1.97 4.09 -5.11
C ARG A 87 -2.05 5.38 -4.35
N TYR A 88 -3.22 5.99 -4.36
CA TYR A 88 -3.49 7.26 -3.68
C TYR A 88 -4.83 7.14 -2.94
N LEU A 89 -5.00 7.87 -1.85
CA LEU A 89 -6.32 8.07 -1.25
C LEU A 89 -7.16 8.91 -2.21
N ALA A 90 -8.35 8.44 -2.55
CA ALA A 90 -9.26 9.16 -3.44
C ALA A 90 -10.13 10.14 -2.63
N PHE A 91 -9.87 11.43 -2.77
CA PHE A 91 -10.63 12.49 -2.08
C PHE A 91 -12.00 12.74 -2.69
N ARG A 92 -12.22 12.29 -3.93
CA ARG A 92 -13.52 12.17 -4.62
C ARG A 92 -13.68 10.76 -5.16
N THR A 93 -14.94 10.32 -5.24
CA THR A 93 -15.28 9.04 -5.90
C THR A 93 -16.16 9.34 -7.09
N PRO A 94 -15.71 9.11 -8.34
CA PRO A 94 -16.55 9.26 -9.52
C PRO A 94 -17.74 8.29 -9.48
N GLU A 95 -18.91 8.71 -9.95
CA GLU A 95 -20.16 7.90 -9.91
C GLU A 95 -20.00 6.54 -10.61
N ARG A 96 -19.22 6.47 -11.67
CA ARG A 96 -19.00 5.25 -12.48
C ARG A 96 -17.59 4.68 -12.33
N ALA A 97 -17.03 4.75 -11.11
CA ALA A 97 -15.72 4.16 -10.85
C ALA A 97 -15.84 2.63 -10.79
N PHE A 98 -14.95 1.94 -11.53
CA PHE A 98 -14.81 0.49 -11.40
C PHE A 98 -14.03 0.17 -10.11
N GLN A 99 -14.48 -0.85 -9.39
CA GLN A 99 -13.82 -1.33 -8.17
C GLN A 99 -13.34 -2.77 -8.34
N ASN A 100 -12.18 -3.09 -7.79
CA ASN A 100 -11.72 -4.47 -7.67
C ASN A 100 -12.23 -5.13 -6.38
N GLU A 101 -11.82 -6.39 -6.13
CA GLU A 101 -12.23 -7.16 -4.95
C GLU A 101 -11.77 -6.53 -3.62
N TYR A 102 -10.71 -5.71 -3.62
CA TYR A 102 -10.27 -4.94 -2.46
C TYR A 102 -11.06 -3.63 -2.24
N GLY A 103 -11.99 -3.31 -3.13
CA GLY A 103 -12.71 -2.03 -3.10
C GLY A 103 -11.90 -0.85 -3.63
N HIS A 104 -10.75 -1.11 -4.26
CA HIS A 104 -9.96 -0.05 -4.89
C HIS A 104 -10.62 0.43 -6.17
N LEU A 105 -10.66 1.75 -6.34
CA LEU A 105 -11.07 2.40 -7.58
C LEU A 105 -9.97 2.19 -8.62
N ILE A 106 -10.29 1.56 -9.74
CA ILE A 106 -9.30 1.24 -10.77
C ILE A 106 -9.33 2.31 -11.86
N ALA A 107 -8.17 2.92 -12.11
CA ALA A 107 -7.92 3.85 -13.20
C ALA A 107 -6.83 3.33 -14.13
N ASP A 108 -6.96 3.59 -15.42
CA ASP A 108 -6.00 3.07 -16.40
C ASP A 108 -4.63 3.76 -16.30
N TYR A 109 -4.64 5.10 -16.18
CA TYR A 109 -3.43 5.94 -16.17
C TYR A 109 -3.68 7.28 -15.45
N PRO A 110 -2.70 7.88 -14.76
CA PRO A 110 -2.86 9.13 -14.03
C PRO A 110 -2.85 10.36 -14.95
N THR A 111 -3.81 10.43 -15.91
CA THR A 111 -4.05 11.65 -16.67
C THR A 111 -4.52 12.78 -15.76
N CYS A 112 -4.34 14.05 -16.16
CA CYS A 112 -4.86 15.20 -15.42
C CYS A 112 -6.37 15.03 -15.11
N ARG A 113 -7.17 14.63 -16.10
CA ARG A 113 -8.60 14.34 -15.91
C ARG A 113 -8.87 13.25 -14.87
N ALA A 114 -8.06 12.18 -14.84
CA ALA A 114 -8.22 11.12 -13.84
C ALA A 114 -7.84 11.65 -12.45
N GLN A 115 -6.73 12.38 -12.33
CA GLN A 115 -6.32 13.00 -11.07
C GLN A 115 -7.37 13.96 -10.51
N GLU A 116 -7.97 14.80 -11.36
CA GLU A 116 -9.10 15.68 -11.01
C GLU A 116 -10.32 14.89 -10.54
N ALA A 117 -10.71 13.84 -11.28
CA ALA A 117 -11.87 13.01 -10.97
C ALA A 117 -11.77 12.35 -9.59
N TYR A 118 -10.56 11.98 -9.17
CA TYR A 118 -10.31 11.41 -7.84
C TYR A 118 -9.94 12.45 -6.77
N GLY A 119 -9.99 13.74 -7.11
CA GLY A 119 -9.71 14.85 -6.17
C GLY A 119 -8.25 14.99 -5.77
N LEU A 120 -7.31 14.45 -6.55
CA LEU A 120 -5.88 14.48 -6.24
C LEU A 120 -5.24 15.84 -6.50
N LEU A 121 -5.88 16.71 -7.33
CA LEU A 121 -5.39 18.05 -7.66
C LEU A 121 -6.06 19.14 -6.82
N ASP A 122 -7.08 18.82 -6.02
CA ASP A 122 -7.83 19.80 -5.21
C ASP A 122 -7.22 19.94 -3.81
N GLU A 123 -6.22 20.82 -3.68
CA GLU A 123 -5.54 21.07 -2.39
C GLU A 123 -6.52 21.47 -1.27
N SER A 124 -7.53 22.28 -1.59
CA SER A 124 -8.50 22.76 -0.59
C SER A 124 -9.35 21.62 -0.03
N LEU A 125 -9.89 20.78 -0.92
CA LEU A 125 -10.65 19.59 -0.53
C LEU A 125 -9.78 18.63 0.29
N MET A 126 -8.54 18.39 -0.14
CA MET A 126 -7.61 17.50 0.56
C MET A 126 -7.32 18.02 1.97
N ARG A 127 -6.94 19.28 2.10
CA ARG A 127 -6.70 19.91 3.42
C ARG A 127 -7.91 19.81 4.33
N GLY A 128 -9.09 20.15 3.82
CA GLY A 128 -10.33 20.08 4.62
C GLY A 128 -10.60 18.68 5.17
N LYS A 129 -10.38 17.62 4.38
CA LYS A 129 -10.54 16.23 4.85
C LYS A 129 -9.42 15.79 5.80
N ILE A 130 -8.17 16.16 5.54
CA ILE A 130 -7.02 15.78 6.36
C ILE A 130 -7.13 16.41 7.76
N THR A 131 -7.41 17.70 7.85
CA THR A 131 -7.45 18.40 9.14
C THR A 131 -8.72 18.11 9.95
N ALA A 132 -9.73 17.48 9.35
CA ALA A 132 -10.94 17.05 10.06
C ALA A 132 -10.73 15.80 10.92
N CYS A 133 -9.64 15.06 10.75
CA CYS A 133 -9.35 13.82 11.47
C CYS A 133 -7.89 13.75 11.93
N ASP A 134 -7.58 12.79 12.78
CA ASP A 134 -6.21 12.52 13.26
C ASP A 134 -5.54 11.45 12.40
N ILE A 135 -6.33 10.50 11.88
CA ILE A 135 -5.89 9.42 10.98
C ILE A 135 -6.85 9.34 9.80
N LEU A 136 -6.30 9.51 8.61
CA LEU A 136 -6.99 9.28 7.34
C LEU A 136 -6.35 8.07 6.66
N ALA A 137 -7.04 6.94 6.70
CA ALA A 137 -6.53 5.66 6.22
C ALA A 137 -7.22 5.20 4.93
N ALA A 138 -6.62 4.23 4.25
CA ALA A 138 -7.30 3.49 3.20
C ALA A 138 -8.46 2.68 3.79
N ARG A 139 -9.59 2.62 3.08
CA ARG A 139 -10.73 1.79 3.49
C ARG A 139 -10.31 0.33 3.58
N PRO A 140 -10.61 -0.37 4.69
CA PRO A 140 -10.28 -1.79 4.81
C PRO A 140 -11.06 -2.63 3.80
N ALA A 141 -10.46 -3.74 3.38
CA ALA A 141 -11.07 -4.68 2.45
C ALA A 141 -11.63 -5.91 3.18
N ASP A 142 -12.78 -6.41 2.74
CA ASP A 142 -13.40 -7.63 3.26
C ASP A 142 -12.75 -8.87 2.62
N VAL A 143 -11.91 -9.59 3.36
CA VAL A 143 -11.16 -10.76 2.86
C VAL A 143 -12.06 -11.87 2.32
N ARG A 144 -13.33 -11.93 2.78
CA ARG A 144 -14.33 -12.90 2.30
C ARG A 144 -14.83 -12.63 0.88
N LYS A 145 -14.43 -11.49 0.30
CA LYS A 145 -14.72 -11.08 -1.09
C LYS A 145 -13.49 -11.16 -1.98
N ILE A 146 -12.32 -11.49 -1.43
CA ILE A 146 -11.04 -11.47 -2.14
C ILE A 146 -10.63 -12.89 -2.51
N HIS A 147 -10.32 -13.13 -3.78
CA HIS A 147 -9.81 -14.40 -4.24
C HIS A 147 -8.29 -14.46 -4.08
N THR A 148 -7.83 -15.37 -3.23
CA THR A 148 -6.40 -15.73 -3.12
C THR A 148 -6.04 -16.91 -4.01
N PRO A 149 -4.75 -17.26 -4.19
CA PRO A 149 -4.35 -18.49 -4.87
C PRO A 149 -5.00 -19.75 -4.30
N HIS A 150 -5.30 -19.75 -3.00
CA HIS A 150 -5.90 -20.87 -2.25
C HIS A 150 -7.39 -20.66 -1.94
N GLY A 151 -8.10 -19.87 -2.75
CA GLY A 151 -9.53 -19.58 -2.61
C GLY A 151 -9.82 -18.41 -1.68
N VAL A 152 -11.10 -18.15 -1.43
CA VAL A 152 -11.56 -17.11 -0.51
C VAL A 152 -11.29 -17.53 0.93
N LYS A 153 -10.93 -16.59 1.77
CA LYS A 153 -10.60 -16.80 3.18
C LYS A 153 -11.57 -16.04 4.09
N HIS A 154 -11.64 -16.42 5.35
CA HIS A 154 -12.64 -15.87 6.27
C HIS A 154 -12.03 -14.90 7.29
N THR A 155 -10.73 -15.04 7.58
CA THR A 155 -10.01 -14.18 8.52
C THR A 155 -8.81 -13.50 7.87
N VAL A 156 -8.36 -12.40 8.47
CA VAL A 156 -7.14 -11.67 8.05
C VAL A 156 -5.93 -12.60 8.10
N ARG A 157 -5.82 -13.44 9.15
CA ARG A 157 -4.73 -14.41 9.27
C ARG A 157 -4.73 -15.41 8.12
N GLU A 158 -5.89 -16.02 7.82
CA GLU A 158 -6.01 -16.96 6.71
C GLU A 158 -5.72 -16.29 5.35
N HIS A 159 -6.16 -15.03 5.19
CA HIS A 159 -5.90 -14.26 3.98
C HIS A 159 -4.41 -14.05 3.76
N TRP A 160 -3.66 -13.60 4.76
CA TRP A 160 -2.22 -13.43 4.67
C TRP A 160 -1.51 -14.77 4.43
N ALA A 161 -1.87 -15.82 5.18
CA ALA A 161 -1.29 -17.16 5.01
C ALA A 161 -1.54 -17.77 3.62
N ALA A 162 -2.59 -17.32 2.91
CA ALA A 162 -2.90 -17.77 1.56
C ALA A 162 -2.07 -17.09 0.46
N HIS A 163 -1.24 -16.12 0.82
CA HIS A 163 -0.30 -15.45 -0.08
C HIS A 163 1.12 -16.02 0.07
N ASP A 164 1.27 -17.34 -0.06
CA ASP A 164 2.51 -18.09 0.13
C ASP A 164 3.63 -17.74 -0.87
N ASP A 165 3.32 -17.04 -1.96
CA ASP A 165 4.32 -16.42 -2.86
C ASP A 165 5.01 -15.18 -2.21
N PHE A 166 4.43 -14.58 -1.17
CA PHE A 166 4.90 -13.35 -0.53
C PHE A 166 5.48 -13.58 0.86
N ILE A 167 4.79 -14.37 1.67
CA ILE A 167 5.19 -14.66 3.06
C ILE A 167 5.02 -16.14 3.37
N LYS A 168 5.80 -16.63 4.32
CA LYS A 168 5.53 -17.93 4.95
C LYS A 168 4.58 -17.74 6.13
N PRO A 169 3.67 -18.71 6.43
CA PRO A 169 2.73 -18.61 7.56
C PRO A 169 3.40 -18.36 8.90
N GLU A 170 4.62 -18.87 9.13
CA GLU A 170 5.41 -18.70 10.34
C GLU A 170 5.75 -17.24 10.65
N LEU A 171 5.76 -16.37 9.60
CA LEU A 171 5.91 -14.93 9.78
C LEU A 171 4.79 -14.34 10.65
N LEU A 172 3.56 -14.83 10.46
CA LEU A 172 2.39 -14.36 11.21
C LEU A 172 2.50 -14.68 12.70
N ASP A 173 3.02 -15.87 13.01
CA ASP A 173 3.27 -16.30 14.40
C ASP A 173 4.40 -15.50 15.04
N LEU A 174 5.47 -15.25 14.27
CA LEU A 174 6.58 -14.43 14.72
C LEU A 174 6.15 -12.98 14.99
N VAL A 175 5.30 -12.40 14.13
CA VAL A 175 4.74 -11.05 14.35
C VAL A 175 3.94 -11.00 15.64
N LEU A 176 3.06 -11.99 15.92
CA LEU A 176 2.30 -12.04 17.17
C LEU A 176 3.22 -12.18 18.40
N ALA A 177 4.21 -13.06 18.32
CA ALA A 177 5.16 -13.26 19.43
C ALA A 177 5.95 -11.97 19.73
N LEU A 178 6.37 -11.26 18.69
CA LEU A 178 7.08 -9.99 18.85
C LEU A 178 6.17 -8.86 19.37
N VAL A 179 4.90 -8.82 18.98
CA VAL A 179 3.93 -7.89 19.57
C VAL A 179 3.74 -8.18 21.04
N ASP A 180 3.60 -9.46 21.43
CA ASP A 180 3.47 -9.85 22.85
C ASP A 180 4.69 -9.47 23.70
N GLU A 181 5.88 -9.62 23.13
CA GLU A 181 7.15 -9.34 23.80
C GLU A 181 7.45 -7.84 23.93
N MET A 182 7.20 -7.05 22.86
CA MET A 182 7.72 -5.70 22.71
C MET A 182 6.65 -4.60 22.80
N ALA A 183 5.38 -4.95 22.63
CA ALA A 183 4.25 -4.02 22.64
C ALA A 183 2.99 -4.72 23.20
N PRO A 184 3.02 -5.19 24.46
CA PRO A 184 1.96 -6.03 25.03
C PRO A 184 0.59 -5.34 25.09
N GLU A 185 0.53 -4.01 25.05
CA GLU A 185 -0.70 -3.22 24.95
C GLU A 185 -1.46 -3.48 23.64
N TYR A 186 -0.79 -3.90 22.58
CA TYR A 186 -1.39 -4.28 21.29
C TYR A 186 -1.76 -5.77 21.20
N SER A 187 -1.31 -6.62 22.13
CA SER A 187 -1.43 -8.07 22.05
C SER A 187 -2.84 -8.59 21.80
N GLN A 188 -3.81 -8.09 22.58
CA GLN A 188 -5.22 -8.46 22.43
C GLN A 188 -5.76 -8.01 21.06
N SER A 189 -5.47 -6.77 20.67
CA SER A 189 -5.90 -6.22 19.38
C SER A 189 -5.29 -6.96 18.20
N ALA A 190 -4.04 -7.41 18.31
CA ALA A 190 -3.36 -8.20 17.27
C ALA A 190 -4.07 -9.54 17.03
N ARG A 191 -4.44 -10.26 18.09
CA ARG A 191 -5.20 -11.52 17.99
C ARG A 191 -6.57 -11.30 17.39
N GLU A 192 -7.31 -10.30 17.88
CA GLU A 192 -8.64 -9.98 17.38
C GLU A 192 -8.61 -9.50 15.93
N TYR A 193 -7.60 -8.73 15.53
CA TYR A 193 -7.40 -8.32 14.15
C TYR A 193 -7.16 -9.52 13.23
N TYR A 194 -6.35 -10.48 13.66
CA TYR A 194 -6.10 -11.69 12.88
C TYR A 194 -7.37 -12.52 12.65
N GLU A 195 -8.26 -12.58 13.65
CA GLU A 195 -9.55 -13.29 13.55
C GLU A 195 -10.64 -12.44 12.87
N SER A 196 -10.40 -11.14 12.66
CA SER A 196 -11.33 -10.28 11.94
C SER A 196 -11.33 -10.60 10.43
N TYR A 197 -12.30 -10.03 9.72
CA TYR A 197 -12.43 -10.18 8.27
C TYR A 197 -12.10 -8.91 7.48
N LEU A 198 -11.76 -7.81 8.14
CA LEU A 198 -11.41 -6.55 7.51
C LEU A 198 -9.89 -6.35 7.53
N VAL A 199 -9.25 -6.49 6.38
CA VAL A 199 -7.82 -6.27 6.24
C VAL A 199 -7.53 -4.81 5.95
N TRP A 200 -6.69 -4.18 6.76
CA TRP A 200 -6.04 -2.91 6.51
C TRP A 200 -4.71 -3.17 5.81
N GLY A 201 -4.30 -2.30 4.91
CA GLY A 201 -3.03 -2.53 4.22
C GLY A 201 -2.63 -1.40 3.28
N PHE A 202 -1.63 -1.72 2.44
CA PHE A 202 -1.09 -0.88 1.36
C PHE A 202 -0.27 0.34 1.81
N ASN A 203 0.07 0.49 3.10
CA ASN A 203 0.87 1.60 3.62
C ASN A 203 0.47 2.96 3.00
N CYS A 204 -0.87 3.20 2.90
CA CYS A 204 -1.42 4.40 2.30
C CYS A 204 -2.29 5.13 3.32
N TYR A 205 -1.76 6.21 3.89
CA TYR A 205 -2.37 6.94 5.00
C TYR A 205 -1.92 8.40 5.06
N ILE A 206 -2.63 9.20 5.84
CA ILE A 206 -2.21 10.52 6.29
C ILE A 206 -2.56 10.60 7.78
N MET A 207 -1.57 10.91 8.63
CA MET A 207 -1.72 10.92 10.08
C MET A 207 -1.21 12.22 10.68
N CYS A 208 -1.86 12.70 11.73
CA CYS A 208 -1.28 13.76 12.56
C CYS A 208 0.04 13.30 13.19
N GLN A 209 0.87 14.26 13.58
CA GLN A 209 2.21 13.98 14.14
C GLN A 209 2.18 12.95 15.27
N LYS A 210 1.22 13.07 16.21
CA LYS A 210 1.11 12.14 17.34
C LYS A 210 0.87 10.71 16.90
N ALA A 211 -0.11 10.48 16.01
CA ALA A 211 -0.46 9.13 15.53
C ALA A 211 0.66 8.52 14.69
N PHE A 212 1.33 9.34 13.87
CA PHE A 212 2.47 8.89 13.06
C PHE A 212 3.68 8.48 13.91
N ASP A 213 4.02 9.27 14.92
CA ASP A 213 5.10 8.96 15.86
C ASP A 213 4.81 7.67 16.65
N GLU A 214 3.58 7.50 17.12
CA GLU A 214 3.14 6.30 17.84
C GLU A 214 3.18 5.06 16.93
N LEU A 215 2.70 5.15 15.68
CA LEU A 215 2.84 4.07 14.70
C LEU A 215 4.31 3.68 14.48
N CYS A 216 5.20 4.65 14.31
CA CYS A 216 6.61 4.38 14.09
C CYS A 216 7.28 3.74 15.31
N LYS A 217 6.98 4.21 16.52
CA LYS A 217 7.46 3.63 17.78
C LYS A 217 6.99 2.20 17.99
N PHE A 218 5.78 1.88 17.56
CA PHE A 218 5.25 0.53 17.57
C PHE A 218 5.92 -0.37 16.53
N GLN A 219 5.99 0.09 15.28
CA GLN A 219 6.40 -0.75 14.15
C GLN A 219 7.91 -1.03 14.11
N PHE A 220 8.75 0.00 14.19
CA PHE A 220 10.16 -0.15 13.85
C PHE A 220 10.95 -1.05 14.80
N PRO A 221 10.77 -1.00 16.13
CA PRO A 221 11.43 -1.96 17.02
C PRO A 221 11.08 -3.41 16.64
N ILE A 222 9.80 -3.70 16.41
CA ILE A 222 9.31 -5.03 16.03
C ILE A 222 9.88 -5.45 14.67
N LEU A 223 9.88 -4.57 13.67
CA LEU A 223 10.40 -4.88 12.34
C LEU A 223 11.90 -5.17 12.35
N PHE A 224 12.68 -4.44 13.14
CA PHE A 224 14.11 -4.70 13.27
C PHE A 224 14.40 -6.01 13.97
N GLU A 225 13.63 -6.35 15.00
CA GLU A 225 13.78 -7.62 15.70
C GLU A 225 13.29 -8.80 14.84
N LEU A 226 12.20 -8.61 14.10
CA LEU A 226 11.70 -9.59 13.11
C LEU A 226 12.77 -9.91 12.06
N GLU A 227 13.42 -8.89 11.49
CA GLU A 227 14.50 -9.09 10.51
C GLU A 227 15.64 -9.93 11.06
N LYS A 228 15.99 -9.80 12.35
CA LYS A 228 17.04 -10.59 13.02
C LYS A 228 16.62 -12.06 13.24
N ARG A 229 15.35 -12.28 13.62
CA ARG A 229 14.84 -13.62 13.96
C ARG A 229 14.31 -14.40 12.77
N LEU A 230 14.05 -13.72 11.65
CA LEU A 230 13.45 -14.34 10.46
C LEU A 230 14.47 -15.22 9.74
N ASP A 231 14.21 -16.52 9.68
CA ASP A 231 14.98 -17.41 8.84
C ASP A 231 14.57 -17.23 7.36
N THR A 232 15.45 -16.62 6.58
CA THR A 232 15.25 -16.36 5.16
C THR A 232 15.81 -17.46 4.24
N THR A 233 16.22 -18.61 4.81
CA THR A 233 16.72 -19.74 4.04
C THR A 233 15.66 -20.23 3.05
N GLY A 234 16.02 -20.33 1.78
CA GLY A 234 15.12 -20.73 0.72
C GLY A 234 14.09 -19.66 0.29
N TYR A 235 14.20 -18.43 0.76
CA TYR A 235 13.29 -17.35 0.35
C TYR A 235 13.56 -16.92 -1.10
N THR A 236 12.48 -16.80 -1.87
CA THR A 236 12.49 -16.14 -3.17
C THR A 236 12.78 -14.64 -3.03
N THR A 237 13.10 -13.96 -4.12
CA THR A 237 13.27 -12.49 -4.13
C THR A 237 12.02 -11.76 -3.59
N THR A 238 10.82 -12.27 -3.87
CA THR A 238 9.58 -11.70 -3.36
C THR A 238 9.43 -11.93 -1.86
N MET A 239 9.69 -13.14 -1.37
CA MET A 239 9.61 -13.48 0.05
C MET A 239 10.63 -12.71 0.91
N ARG A 240 11.79 -12.34 0.37
CA ARG A 240 12.76 -11.49 1.08
C ARG A 240 12.20 -10.14 1.49
N ARG A 241 11.06 -9.73 0.91
CA ARG A 241 10.31 -8.53 1.28
C ARG A 241 9.37 -8.74 2.48
N SER A 242 9.48 -9.86 3.18
CA SER A 242 8.66 -10.18 4.36
C SER A 242 8.61 -9.09 5.42
N PRO A 243 9.70 -8.36 5.76
CA PRO A 243 9.62 -7.21 6.67
C PRO A 243 8.69 -6.09 6.14
N GLY A 244 8.69 -5.83 4.82
CA GLY A 244 7.77 -4.88 4.20
C GLY A 244 6.30 -5.34 4.31
N PHE A 245 6.01 -6.64 4.11
CA PHE A 245 4.65 -7.18 4.31
C PHE A 245 4.27 -7.20 5.80
N ALA A 246 5.21 -7.52 6.70
CA ALA A 246 4.98 -7.44 8.14
C ALA A 246 4.62 -6.02 8.59
N SER A 247 5.18 -4.99 7.94
CA SER A 247 4.81 -3.60 8.23
C SER A 247 3.34 -3.31 7.93
N GLU A 248 2.78 -3.87 6.83
CA GLU A 248 1.35 -3.73 6.53
C GLU A 248 0.47 -4.45 7.58
N ILE A 249 0.93 -5.60 8.07
CA ILE A 249 0.24 -6.35 9.15
C ILE A 249 0.25 -5.53 10.45
N LEU A 250 1.40 -5.03 10.86
CA LEU A 250 1.54 -4.19 12.06
C LEU A 250 0.73 -2.88 11.93
N TYR A 251 0.74 -2.26 10.76
CA TYR A 251 -0.12 -1.10 10.46
C TYR A 251 -1.61 -1.44 10.66
N GLY A 252 -2.03 -2.61 10.17
CA GLY A 252 -3.39 -3.11 10.37
C GLY A 252 -3.74 -3.32 11.84
N ILE A 253 -2.82 -3.90 12.63
CA ILE A 253 -2.98 -4.08 14.08
C ILE A 253 -3.11 -2.71 14.77
N PHE A 254 -2.27 -1.75 14.43
CA PHE A 254 -2.31 -0.38 14.95
C PHE A 254 -3.68 0.28 14.69
N LEU A 255 -4.15 0.26 13.45
CA LEU A 255 -5.44 0.84 13.10
C LEU A 255 -6.61 0.12 13.78
N TYR A 256 -6.56 -1.21 13.89
CA TYR A 256 -7.58 -1.99 14.57
C TYR A 256 -7.65 -1.63 16.06
N HIS A 257 -6.50 -1.53 16.72
CA HIS A 257 -6.39 -1.14 18.14
C HIS A 257 -7.05 0.21 18.39
N HIS A 258 -6.63 1.24 17.66
CA HIS A 258 -7.13 2.60 17.84
C HIS A 258 -8.58 2.79 17.37
N SER A 259 -9.03 2.01 16.39
CA SER A 259 -10.44 2.02 15.99
C SER A 259 -11.38 1.50 17.08
N LYS A 260 -10.90 0.56 17.92
CA LYS A 260 -11.63 0.04 19.08
C LYS A 260 -11.52 0.95 20.30
N ALA A 261 -10.34 1.51 20.53
CA ALA A 261 -10.11 2.44 21.64
C ALA A 261 -10.86 3.77 21.45
N GLY A 262 -11.05 4.22 20.20
CA GLY A 262 -11.73 5.47 19.90
C GLY A 262 -10.95 6.73 20.35
N ASP A 263 -9.64 6.60 20.50
CA ASP A 263 -8.75 7.65 21.02
C ASP A 263 -8.22 8.60 19.93
N TYR A 264 -8.44 8.25 18.65
CA TYR A 264 -8.19 9.08 17.47
C TYR A 264 -9.46 9.23 16.64
N ARG A 265 -9.64 10.43 16.05
CA ARG A 265 -10.65 10.66 15.00
C ARG A 265 -10.15 10.00 13.72
N MET A 266 -10.65 8.80 13.44
CA MET A 266 -10.27 8.03 12.27
C MET A 266 -11.30 8.13 11.16
N GLU A 267 -10.84 8.45 9.95
CA GLU A 267 -11.65 8.48 8.74
C GLU A 267 -11.02 7.59 7.66
N THR A 268 -11.83 7.09 6.74
CA THR A 268 -11.34 6.24 5.66
C THR A 268 -11.76 6.74 4.30
N LEU A 269 -10.83 6.65 3.34
CA LEU A 269 -11.10 6.92 1.93
C LEU A 269 -10.83 5.67 1.08
N PRO A 270 -11.54 5.50 -0.04
CA PRO A 270 -11.16 4.47 -1.00
C PRO A 270 -9.78 4.78 -1.58
N LEU A 271 -9.03 3.74 -1.96
CA LEU A 271 -7.82 3.89 -2.76
C LEU A 271 -8.17 3.98 -4.24
N VAL A 272 -7.52 4.88 -4.97
CA VAL A 272 -7.41 4.77 -6.42
C VAL A 272 -6.11 4.06 -6.77
N TYR A 273 -6.21 3.05 -7.64
CA TYR A 273 -5.09 2.30 -8.19
C TYR A 273 -4.96 2.57 -9.68
N PHE A 274 -3.83 3.12 -10.09
CA PHE A 274 -3.48 3.31 -11.50
C PHE A 274 -2.78 2.06 -12.03
N GLU A 275 -3.37 1.42 -13.04
CA GLU A 275 -2.85 0.17 -13.61
C GLU A 275 -1.50 0.37 -14.29
N ASP A 276 -1.29 1.53 -14.90
CA ASP A 276 -0.01 1.93 -15.49
C ASP A 276 0.32 3.39 -15.13
N THR A 277 1.59 3.65 -14.85
CA THR A 277 2.08 4.97 -14.43
C THR A 277 3.40 5.34 -15.10
N ALA A 278 3.89 4.54 -16.06
CA ALA A 278 5.13 4.87 -16.76
C ALA A 278 5.04 6.26 -17.43
N ALA A 279 5.99 7.12 -17.13
CA ALA A 279 6.03 8.48 -17.68
C ALA A 279 6.18 8.47 -19.22
N GLU A 280 5.89 9.62 -19.84
CA GLU A 280 6.15 9.89 -21.27
C GLU A 280 5.37 9.01 -22.26
N LYS A 281 4.14 8.64 -21.91
CA LYS A 281 3.26 7.96 -22.86
C LYS A 281 2.54 8.92 -23.78
N SER A 282 2.59 8.66 -25.10
CA SER A 282 1.78 9.39 -26.06
C SER A 282 0.28 9.17 -25.82
N ARG A 283 -0.56 10.16 -26.20
CA ARG A 283 -2.03 10.09 -26.09
C ARG A 283 -2.61 8.84 -26.73
N TRP A 284 -2.07 8.39 -27.86
CA TRP A 284 -2.49 7.17 -28.55
C TRP A 284 -2.16 5.90 -27.73
N LYS A 285 -0.99 5.83 -27.11
CA LYS A 285 -0.62 4.71 -26.23
C LYS A 285 -1.55 4.64 -25.03
N ILE A 286 -1.88 5.78 -24.42
CA ILE A 286 -2.83 5.85 -23.29
C ILE A 286 -4.23 5.37 -23.74
N LEU A 287 -4.72 5.81 -24.89
CA LEU A 287 -6.02 5.38 -25.42
C LEU A 287 -6.07 3.87 -25.68
N TRP A 288 -5.07 3.33 -26.38
CA TRP A 288 -4.96 1.90 -26.64
C TRP A 288 -4.90 1.07 -25.34
N MET A 289 -4.14 1.55 -24.37
CA MET A 289 -4.04 0.92 -23.05
C MET A 289 -5.40 0.93 -22.35
N ALA A 290 -6.12 2.05 -22.33
CA ALA A 290 -7.46 2.15 -21.75
C ALA A 290 -8.46 1.18 -22.41
N LEU A 291 -8.42 1.05 -23.74
CA LEU A 291 -9.24 0.07 -24.47
C LEU A 291 -8.89 -1.37 -24.07
N LYS A 292 -7.59 -1.69 -24.02
CA LYS A 292 -7.11 -3.01 -23.59
C LYS A 292 -7.56 -3.32 -22.15
N HIS A 293 -7.39 -2.39 -21.20
CA HIS A 293 -7.79 -2.59 -19.81
C HIS A 293 -9.32 -2.75 -19.68
N ARG A 294 -10.11 -1.97 -20.41
CA ARG A 294 -11.59 -2.14 -20.47
C ARG A 294 -11.98 -3.53 -20.98
N PHE A 295 -11.34 -3.98 -22.06
CA PHE A 295 -11.57 -5.32 -22.58
C PHE A 295 -11.18 -6.40 -21.58
N MET A 296 -9.99 -6.28 -20.97
CA MET A 296 -9.54 -7.24 -19.97
C MET A 296 -10.43 -7.25 -18.71
N ARG A 297 -10.93 -6.09 -18.27
CA ARG A 297 -11.92 -6.02 -17.18
C ARG A 297 -13.23 -6.72 -17.58
N LEU A 298 -13.76 -6.47 -18.78
CA LEU A 298 -14.93 -7.18 -19.29
C LEU A 298 -14.72 -8.70 -19.24
N VAL A 299 -13.58 -9.18 -19.75
CA VAL A 299 -13.26 -10.60 -19.74
C VAL A 299 -13.15 -11.13 -18.31
N ASN A 300 -12.37 -10.50 -17.46
CA ASN A 300 -12.03 -11.01 -16.12
C ASN A 300 -13.19 -10.96 -15.13
N PHE A 301 -14.12 -10.01 -15.27
CA PHE A 301 -15.20 -9.82 -14.30
C PHE A 301 -16.57 -10.25 -14.81
N HIS A 302 -16.82 -10.24 -16.13
CA HIS A 302 -18.14 -10.57 -16.70
C HIS A 302 -18.13 -11.88 -17.50
N LEU A 303 -17.14 -12.09 -18.36
CA LEU A 303 -17.13 -13.27 -19.24
C LEU A 303 -16.52 -14.50 -18.54
N ILE A 304 -15.38 -14.33 -17.90
CA ILE A 304 -14.59 -15.39 -17.26
C ILE A 304 -14.11 -14.93 -15.86
N PRO A 305 -15.04 -14.70 -14.90
CA PRO A 305 -14.71 -14.18 -13.59
C PRO A 305 -13.64 -15.00 -12.86
N TYR A 306 -12.85 -14.33 -12.04
CA TYR A 306 -11.92 -14.99 -11.14
C TYR A 306 -12.65 -16.02 -10.25
N GLY A 307 -12.06 -17.19 -10.03
CA GLY A 307 -12.67 -18.26 -9.24
C GLY A 307 -13.78 -19.05 -9.98
N SER A 308 -14.29 -18.59 -11.13
CA SER A 308 -15.38 -19.26 -11.85
C SER A 308 -14.96 -20.61 -12.44
N LYS A 309 -15.95 -21.53 -12.57
CA LYS A 309 -15.73 -22.81 -13.27
C LYS A 309 -15.24 -22.61 -14.71
N ARG A 310 -15.74 -21.60 -15.42
CA ARG A 310 -15.32 -21.23 -16.78
C ARG A 310 -13.83 -20.91 -16.85
N ARG A 311 -13.30 -20.15 -15.86
CA ARG A 311 -11.87 -19.81 -15.78
C ARG A 311 -11.01 -21.03 -15.48
N LYS A 312 -11.48 -21.93 -14.61
CA LYS A 312 -10.80 -23.20 -14.33
C LYS A 312 -10.73 -24.08 -15.59
N CYS A 313 -11.84 -24.24 -16.32
CA CYS A 313 -11.87 -24.98 -17.59
C CYS A 313 -10.93 -24.36 -18.64
N LEU A 314 -10.95 -23.03 -18.80
CA LEU A 314 -10.05 -22.35 -19.74
C LEU A 314 -8.59 -22.57 -19.36
N LYS A 315 -8.23 -22.45 -18.07
CA LYS A 315 -6.88 -22.72 -17.59
C LYS A 315 -6.43 -24.14 -17.91
N HIS A 316 -7.28 -25.16 -17.65
CA HIS A 316 -6.98 -26.54 -17.98
C HIS A 316 -6.81 -26.76 -19.50
N PHE A 317 -7.67 -26.14 -20.30
CA PHE A 317 -7.55 -26.18 -21.77
C PHE A 317 -6.24 -25.57 -22.26
N LEU A 318 -5.89 -24.37 -21.75
CA LEU A 318 -4.64 -23.69 -22.13
C LEU A 318 -3.39 -24.46 -21.69
N ILE A 319 -3.43 -25.18 -20.56
CA ILE A 319 -2.36 -26.09 -20.14
C ILE A 319 -2.32 -27.31 -21.08
N PHE A 320 -3.45 -27.90 -21.41
CA PHE A 320 -3.56 -29.04 -22.31
C PHE A 320 -2.96 -28.74 -23.70
N VAL A 321 -3.24 -27.56 -24.26
CA VAL A 321 -2.69 -27.12 -25.55
C VAL A 321 -1.27 -26.48 -25.44
N HIS A 322 -0.59 -26.63 -24.33
CA HIS A 322 0.76 -26.14 -24.08
C HIS A 322 0.98 -24.62 -24.23
N ILE A 323 -0.10 -23.80 -24.21
CA ILE A 323 0.01 -22.35 -24.28
C ILE A 323 0.52 -21.76 -22.97
N ILE A 324 0.16 -22.35 -21.81
CA ILE A 324 0.70 -21.99 -20.50
C ILE A 324 1.30 -23.21 -19.81
N ARG A 325 2.41 -22.99 -19.08
CA ARG A 325 3.03 -24.05 -18.29
C ARG A 325 2.22 -24.30 -17.02
N LYS A 326 2.15 -25.57 -16.60
CA LYS A 326 1.64 -25.93 -15.28
C LYS A 326 2.63 -25.39 -14.24
N LYS A 327 2.20 -24.47 -13.41
CA LYS A 327 2.95 -24.03 -12.22
C LYS A 327 2.72 -25.00 -11.09
#